data_f2a4ce3e8977779a9b1f956ee5d6fcc5
#
_entry.id   f2a4ce3e8977779a9b1f956ee5d6fcc5
#
_cell.length_a   1.000
_cell.length_b   1.000
_cell.length_c   1.000
_cell.angle_alpha   90.00
_cell.angle_beta   90.00
_cell.angle_gamma   90.00
#
_symmetry.space_group_name_H-M   'P 1'
#
loop_
_entity.id
_entity.type
_entity.pdbx_description
1 polymer ?
#
loop_
_entity_poly.entity_id
_entity_poly.type
_entity_poly.pdbx_seq_one_letter_code
_entity_poly.pdbx_strand_id
1 'polypeptide(L)'
;AGGIGVIHKNMSIESQAAEISRVKKYESGMVVNPLTITPERTLGEALELMKAHQISGIPVVDGEGKPPHRLVGILTNRDVRFASDLNQKVWDLMTREVITIGESATHEDAKRLLHEHRIEKLVVVDGKQSCIGLITVKDIEKAKNHPMAAKDNAGRLLVAAATGAGPEGQELSLI
;
A
#
# COMPACT_ATOMS: atom_id res chain seq x y z
N ALA A 1 -16.96 -14.90 -6.12
CA ALA A 1 -18.28 -14.43 -6.53
C ALA A 1 -18.13 -13.07 -7.20
N GLY A 2 -18.61 -12.89 -8.43
CA GLY A 2 -18.50 -11.65 -9.23
C GLY A 2 -19.48 -10.54 -8.83
N GLY A 3 -19.79 -10.38 -7.54
CA GLY A 3 -20.70 -9.36 -7.02
C GLY A 3 -20.01 -8.06 -6.62
N ILE A 4 -20.81 -6.99 -6.43
CA ILE A 4 -20.36 -5.70 -5.90
C ILE A 4 -20.83 -5.58 -4.46
N GLY A 5 -19.91 -5.29 -3.54
CA GLY A 5 -20.23 -4.95 -2.15
C GLY A 5 -20.79 -3.54 -2.05
N VAL A 6 -21.77 -3.33 -1.17
CA VAL A 6 -22.35 -2.01 -0.89
C VAL A 6 -22.03 -1.62 0.54
N ILE A 7 -21.31 -0.51 0.73
CA ILE A 7 -21.06 0.09 2.05
C ILE A 7 -22.34 0.85 2.47
N HIS A 8 -22.86 0.53 3.65
CA HIS A 8 -24.10 1.15 4.14
C HIS A 8 -23.89 2.61 4.56
N LYS A 9 -24.98 3.39 4.59
CA LYS A 9 -24.93 4.84 4.91
C LYS A 9 -24.95 5.19 6.40
N ASN A 10 -25.09 4.20 7.30
CA ASN A 10 -25.22 4.43 8.74
C ASN A 10 -23.85 4.68 9.41
N MET A 11 -23.11 5.63 8.87
CA MET A 11 -21.79 6.08 9.36
C MET A 11 -21.51 7.48 8.80
N SER A 12 -20.48 8.18 9.31
CA SER A 12 -20.08 9.48 8.74
C SER A 12 -19.50 9.31 7.32
N ILE A 13 -19.48 10.39 6.54
CA ILE A 13 -18.93 10.44 5.18
C ILE A 13 -17.46 10.00 5.18
N GLU A 14 -16.68 10.51 6.14
CA GLU A 14 -15.27 10.18 6.30
C GLU A 14 -15.06 8.68 6.60
N SER A 15 -15.90 8.11 7.47
CA SER A 15 -15.86 6.68 7.79
C SER A 15 -16.23 5.84 6.57
N GLN A 16 -17.23 6.24 5.80
CA GLN A 16 -17.64 5.55 4.58
C GLN A 16 -16.54 5.62 3.51
N ALA A 17 -15.91 6.78 3.32
CA ALA A 17 -14.78 6.95 2.42
C ALA A 17 -13.57 6.09 2.84
N ALA A 18 -13.30 5.97 4.15
CA ALA A 18 -12.26 5.11 4.69
C ALA A 18 -12.53 3.62 4.38
N GLU A 19 -13.77 3.14 4.54
CA GLU A 19 -14.14 1.76 4.21
C GLU A 19 -14.07 1.49 2.71
N ILE A 20 -14.51 2.43 1.86
CA ILE A 20 -14.31 2.33 0.40
C ILE A 20 -12.83 2.19 0.06
N SER A 21 -11.98 3.04 0.66
CA SER A 21 -10.53 3.00 0.46
C SER A 21 -9.93 1.65 0.90
N ARG A 22 -10.41 1.06 2.00
CA ARG A 22 -9.99 -0.28 2.43
C ARG A 22 -10.36 -1.35 1.41
N VAL A 23 -11.58 -1.33 0.88
CA VAL A 23 -12.02 -2.27 -0.18
C VAL A 23 -11.17 -2.10 -1.42
N LYS A 24 -10.93 -0.87 -1.87
CA LYS A 24 -10.09 -0.58 -3.04
C LYS A 24 -8.64 -1.04 -2.87
N LYS A 25 -8.09 -0.96 -1.66
CA LYS A 25 -6.74 -1.45 -1.34
C LYS A 25 -6.63 -2.96 -1.27
N TYR A 26 -7.74 -3.67 -1.03
CA TYR A 26 -7.72 -5.10 -0.69
C TYR A 26 -7.26 -6.02 -1.82
N GLU A 27 -7.51 -5.69 -3.10
CA GLU A 27 -7.26 -6.61 -4.22
C GLU A 27 -6.63 -5.98 -5.47
N SER A 28 -6.02 -4.79 -5.36
CA SER A 28 -5.34 -4.22 -6.54
C SER A 28 -4.08 -5.00 -6.96
N GLY A 29 -3.65 -5.98 -6.17
CA GLY A 29 -2.34 -6.62 -6.36
C GLY A 29 -1.18 -5.64 -6.15
N MET A 30 -1.48 -4.36 -5.98
CA MET A 30 -0.55 -3.29 -5.67
C MET A 30 -1.24 -2.29 -4.72
N VAL A 31 -0.57 -1.96 -3.63
CA VAL A 31 -0.97 -0.84 -2.75
C VAL A 31 -0.52 0.45 -3.41
N VAL A 32 -1.46 1.26 -3.90
CA VAL A 32 -1.17 2.58 -4.47
C VAL A 32 -0.97 3.59 -3.35
N ASN A 33 0.04 4.48 -3.49
CA ASN A 33 0.46 5.43 -2.46
C ASN A 33 0.63 4.73 -1.09
N PRO A 34 1.60 3.80 -0.98
CA PRO A 34 1.84 3.09 0.27
C PRO A 34 2.24 4.06 1.38
N LEU A 35 2.01 3.65 2.62
CA LEU A 35 2.57 4.37 3.75
C LEU A 35 4.09 4.38 3.63
N THR A 36 4.69 5.54 3.76
CA THR A 36 6.15 5.76 3.67
C THR A 36 6.69 6.38 4.95
N ILE A 37 8.00 6.30 5.15
CA ILE A 37 8.72 6.92 6.26
C ILE A 37 10.00 7.58 5.73
N THR A 38 10.50 8.60 6.42
CA THR A 38 11.78 9.22 6.07
C THR A 38 12.95 8.59 6.83
N PRO A 39 14.17 8.65 6.30
CA PRO A 39 15.34 8.01 6.91
C PRO A 39 15.74 8.61 8.27
N GLU A 40 15.35 9.85 8.55
CA GLU A 40 15.64 10.56 9.81
C GLU A 40 14.75 10.10 10.98
N ARG A 41 13.64 9.45 10.70
CA ARG A 41 12.75 8.89 11.73
C ARG A 41 13.44 7.80 12.52
N THR A 42 12.93 7.55 13.72
CA THR A 42 13.48 6.54 14.62
C THR A 42 12.86 5.16 14.40
N LEU A 43 13.55 4.12 14.87
CA LEU A 43 13.00 2.76 14.90
C LEU A 43 11.68 2.69 15.67
N GLY A 44 11.57 3.41 16.80
CA GLY A 44 10.35 3.47 17.61
C GLY A 44 9.16 3.95 16.78
N GLU A 45 9.31 5.09 16.08
CA GLU A 45 8.27 5.64 15.19
C GLU A 45 7.91 4.68 14.06
N ALA A 46 8.90 4.01 13.46
CA ALA A 46 8.67 3.02 12.42
C ALA A 46 7.86 1.81 12.92
N LEU A 47 8.20 1.28 14.10
CA LEU A 47 7.49 0.15 14.70
C LEU A 47 6.06 0.52 15.09
N GLU A 48 5.83 1.72 15.60
CA GLU A 48 4.48 2.22 15.89
C GLU A 48 3.62 2.30 14.63
N LEU A 49 4.17 2.86 13.53
CA LEU A 49 3.50 2.92 12.23
C LEU A 49 3.19 1.51 11.71
N MET A 50 4.16 0.60 11.75
CA MET A 50 3.96 -0.78 11.30
C MET A 50 2.87 -1.50 12.09
N LYS A 51 2.84 -1.30 13.42
CA LYS A 51 1.82 -1.88 14.32
C LYS A 51 0.44 -1.27 14.08
N ALA A 52 0.34 0.05 14.03
CA ALA A 52 -0.93 0.76 13.84
C ALA A 52 -1.61 0.38 12.52
N HIS A 53 -0.84 0.19 11.45
CA HIS A 53 -1.35 -0.16 10.11
C HIS A 53 -1.28 -1.65 9.78
N GLN A 54 -0.82 -2.50 10.71
CA GLN A 54 -0.68 -3.95 10.54
C GLN A 54 0.14 -4.33 9.29
N ILE A 55 1.21 -3.58 9.04
CA ILE A 55 2.13 -3.79 7.91
C ILE A 55 3.47 -4.32 8.38
N SER A 56 4.14 -5.09 7.55
CA SER A 56 5.43 -5.74 7.86
C SER A 56 6.61 -5.13 7.10
N GLY A 57 6.42 -3.95 6.53
CA GLY A 57 7.49 -3.18 5.89
C GLY A 57 6.95 -1.90 5.28
N ILE A 58 7.83 -0.89 5.26
CA ILE A 58 7.52 0.47 4.86
C ILE A 58 8.60 0.93 3.86
N PRO A 59 8.25 1.43 2.66
CA PRO A 59 9.20 2.13 1.81
C PRO A 59 9.76 3.38 2.50
N VAL A 60 11.05 3.60 2.38
CA VAL A 60 11.74 4.79 2.91
C VAL A 60 11.98 5.76 1.78
N VAL A 61 11.57 7.02 1.97
CA VAL A 61 11.60 8.06 0.94
C VAL A 61 12.27 9.33 1.42
N ASP A 62 12.78 10.15 0.51
CA ASP A 62 13.55 11.37 0.80
C ASP A 62 12.70 12.63 1.05
N GLY A 63 11.40 12.50 1.33
CA GLY A 63 10.52 13.63 1.52
C GLY A 63 9.33 13.36 2.41
N GLU A 64 8.80 14.43 3.01
CA GLU A 64 7.57 14.43 3.79
C GLU A 64 6.47 15.19 3.07
N GLY A 65 5.22 14.89 3.39
CA GLY A 65 4.05 15.59 2.86
C GLY A 65 3.37 14.87 1.71
N LYS A 66 2.96 15.61 0.66
CA LYS A 66 2.15 15.05 -0.42
C LYS A 66 3.00 14.20 -1.38
N PRO A 67 2.75 12.89 -1.51
CA PRO A 67 3.49 12.02 -2.43
C PRO A 67 3.26 12.40 -3.91
N PRO A 68 4.07 11.89 -4.84
CA PRO A 68 5.11 10.89 -4.63
C PRO A 68 6.49 11.48 -4.24
N HIS A 69 7.27 10.71 -3.46
CA HIS A 69 8.64 11.05 -3.07
C HIS A 69 9.62 10.00 -3.59
N ARG A 70 10.89 10.40 -3.79
CA ARG A 70 11.93 9.51 -4.27
C ARG A 70 12.23 8.40 -3.28
N LEU A 71 12.32 7.17 -3.76
CA LEU A 71 12.67 6.00 -2.97
C LEU A 71 14.16 6.05 -2.59
N VAL A 72 14.47 5.82 -1.31
CA VAL A 72 15.85 5.73 -0.80
C VAL A 72 16.14 4.41 -0.09
N GLY A 73 15.10 3.65 0.27
CA GLY A 73 15.25 2.37 0.94
C GLY A 73 13.93 1.67 1.20
N ILE A 74 14.01 0.55 1.91
CA ILE A 74 12.86 -0.15 2.48
C ILE A 74 13.23 -0.65 3.88
N LEU A 75 12.30 -0.50 4.83
CA LEU A 75 12.42 -1.06 6.17
C LEU A 75 11.40 -2.17 6.35
N THR A 76 11.85 -3.36 6.75
CA THR A 76 10.98 -4.53 6.92
C THR A 76 11.17 -5.17 8.30
N ASN A 77 10.25 -6.07 8.69
CA ASN A 77 10.40 -6.85 9.93
C ASN A 77 11.72 -7.63 10.00
N ARG A 78 12.34 -7.96 8.87
CA ARG A 78 13.63 -8.63 8.83
C ARG A 78 14.74 -7.72 9.31
N ASP A 79 14.72 -6.46 8.87
CA ASP A 79 15.75 -5.45 9.18
C ASP A 79 15.73 -5.07 10.66
N VAL A 80 14.53 -5.04 11.27
CA VAL A 80 14.35 -4.59 12.67
C VAL A 80 14.29 -5.72 13.70
N ARG A 81 14.36 -6.99 13.25
CA ARG A 81 14.12 -8.17 14.12
C ARG A 81 14.97 -8.20 15.40
N PHE A 82 16.21 -7.76 15.31
CA PHE A 82 17.18 -7.80 16.40
C PHE A 82 17.61 -6.40 16.88
N ALA A 83 17.00 -5.35 16.33
CA ALA A 83 17.27 -3.99 16.75
C ALA A 83 16.57 -3.72 18.09
N SER A 84 17.32 -3.23 19.07
CA SER A 84 16.84 -2.97 20.44
C SER A 84 16.83 -1.49 20.80
N ASP A 85 17.60 -0.65 20.11
CA ASP A 85 17.63 0.79 20.34
C ASP A 85 16.53 1.49 19.52
N LEU A 86 15.47 1.88 20.21
CA LEU A 86 14.32 2.57 19.59
C LEU A 86 14.66 3.97 19.05
N ASN A 87 15.78 4.57 19.47
CA ASN A 87 16.25 5.88 18.98
C ASN A 87 17.12 5.76 17.73
N GLN A 88 17.52 4.54 17.35
CA GLN A 88 18.29 4.31 16.13
C GLN A 88 17.54 4.82 14.92
N LYS A 89 18.24 5.44 13.96
CA LYS A 89 17.60 5.98 12.76
C LYS A 89 17.22 4.89 11.77
N VAL A 90 16.11 5.10 11.08
CA VAL A 90 15.67 4.23 9.98
C VAL A 90 16.76 4.06 8.94
N TRP A 91 17.53 5.13 8.66
CA TRP A 91 18.70 5.13 7.78
C TRP A 91 19.71 4.03 8.06
N ASP A 92 19.98 3.75 9.34
CA ASP A 92 20.99 2.76 9.76
C ASP A 92 20.51 1.32 9.65
N LEU A 93 19.19 1.14 9.58
CA LEU A 93 18.54 -0.18 9.58
C LEU A 93 17.97 -0.58 8.23
N MET A 94 17.61 0.39 7.39
CA MET A 94 16.94 0.12 6.12
C MET A 94 17.83 -0.60 5.11
N THR A 95 17.24 -1.42 4.29
CA THR A 95 17.86 -1.93 3.06
C THR A 95 17.85 -0.82 2.00
N ARG A 96 19.03 -0.42 1.52
CA ARG A 96 19.21 0.68 0.55
C ARG A 96 19.13 0.20 -0.91
N GLU A 97 19.68 -0.97 -1.19
CA GLU A 97 19.59 -1.58 -2.51
C GLU A 97 18.24 -2.28 -2.69
N VAL A 98 17.22 -1.47 -3.03
CA VAL A 98 15.85 -1.95 -3.16
C VAL A 98 15.61 -2.49 -4.56
N ILE A 99 15.13 -3.73 -4.65
CA ILE A 99 14.61 -4.25 -5.91
C ILE A 99 13.27 -3.56 -6.20
N THR A 100 13.19 -2.90 -7.33
CA THR A 100 12.02 -2.11 -7.74
C THR A 100 11.44 -2.62 -9.06
N ILE A 101 10.22 -2.19 -9.35
CA ILE A 101 9.55 -2.47 -10.62
C ILE A 101 8.86 -1.19 -11.13
N GLY A 102 8.81 -0.99 -12.42
CA GLY A 102 8.14 0.16 -13.02
C GLY A 102 6.62 0.02 -13.02
N GLU A 103 5.92 1.15 -13.16
CA GLU A 103 4.45 1.23 -13.17
C GLU A 103 3.78 0.43 -14.32
N SER A 104 4.48 0.22 -15.43
CA SER A 104 3.99 -0.52 -16.61
C SER A 104 4.21 -2.03 -16.53
N ALA A 105 4.85 -2.53 -15.48
CA ALA A 105 5.19 -3.94 -15.34
C ALA A 105 3.95 -4.79 -15.04
N THR A 106 4.00 -6.04 -15.49
CA THR A 106 2.91 -7.00 -15.31
C THR A 106 2.98 -7.71 -13.95
N HIS A 107 1.88 -8.35 -13.55
CA HIS A 107 1.85 -9.21 -12.37
C HIS A 107 2.85 -10.38 -12.46
N GLU A 108 3.08 -10.93 -13.66
CA GLU A 108 4.05 -12.00 -13.85
C GLU A 108 5.49 -11.52 -13.68
N ASP A 109 5.80 -10.27 -14.10
CA ASP A 109 7.10 -9.65 -13.84
C ASP A 109 7.32 -9.45 -12.35
N ALA A 110 6.30 -8.96 -11.63
CA ALA A 110 6.37 -8.79 -10.18
C ALA A 110 6.61 -10.13 -9.46
N LYS A 111 5.88 -11.17 -9.84
CA LYS A 111 6.01 -12.52 -9.29
C LYS A 111 7.40 -13.10 -9.55
N ARG A 112 7.93 -12.92 -10.77
CA ARG A 112 9.27 -13.35 -11.15
C ARG A 112 10.34 -12.69 -10.27
N LEU A 113 10.30 -11.36 -10.10
CA LEU A 113 11.25 -10.61 -9.28
C LEU A 113 11.16 -10.98 -7.80
N LEU A 114 9.95 -11.13 -7.23
CA LEU A 114 9.76 -11.57 -5.85
C LEU A 114 10.40 -12.96 -5.62
N HIS A 115 10.23 -13.89 -6.56
CA HIS A 115 10.78 -15.23 -6.47
C HIS A 115 12.30 -15.24 -6.67
N GLU A 116 12.82 -14.58 -7.70
CA GLU A 116 14.24 -14.53 -8.06
C GLU A 116 15.08 -13.94 -6.93
N HIS A 117 14.62 -12.84 -6.36
CA HIS A 117 15.31 -12.14 -5.27
C HIS A 117 14.93 -12.65 -3.86
N ARG A 118 14.00 -13.61 -3.76
CA ARG A 118 13.51 -14.16 -2.49
C ARG A 118 13.03 -13.09 -1.52
N ILE A 119 12.33 -12.09 -2.05
CA ILE A 119 11.74 -10.98 -1.30
C ILE A 119 10.22 -11.12 -1.23
N GLU A 120 9.63 -10.53 -0.19
CA GLU A 120 8.17 -10.57 0.02
C GLU A 120 7.47 -9.29 -0.43
N LYS A 121 8.24 -8.23 -0.69
CA LYS A 121 7.76 -6.90 -1.04
C LYS A 121 8.57 -6.33 -2.19
N LEU A 122 7.87 -5.72 -3.13
CA LEU A 122 8.44 -5.10 -4.31
C LEU A 122 7.88 -3.68 -4.42
N VAL A 123 8.77 -2.69 -4.39
CA VAL A 123 8.36 -1.29 -4.50
C VAL A 123 8.16 -0.94 -5.96
N VAL A 124 7.03 -0.31 -6.26
CA VAL A 124 6.72 0.21 -7.60
C VAL A 124 7.16 1.65 -7.66
N VAL A 125 7.93 1.98 -8.69
CA VAL A 125 8.46 3.33 -8.91
C VAL A 125 8.05 3.88 -10.27
N ASP A 126 7.95 5.20 -10.34
CA ASP A 126 7.77 5.94 -11.59
C ASP A 126 9.10 6.15 -12.34
N GLY A 127 9.06 6.82 -13.50
CA GLY A 127 10.25 7.15 -14.29
C GLY A 127 11.26 8.07 -13.59
N LYS A 128 10.91 8.66 -12.44
CA LYS A 128 11.77 9.51 -11.60
C LYS A 128 12.27 8.79 -10.36
N GLN A 129 12.06 7.49 -10.25
CA GLN A 129 12.36 6.67 -9.07
C GLN A 129 11.58 7.09 -7.82
N SER A 130 10.39 7.68 -7.98
CA SER A 130 9.50 8.00 -6.87
C SER A 130 8.65 6.77 -6.51
N CYS A 131 8.45 6.54 -5.21
CA CYS A 131 7.63 5.45 -4.71
C CYS A 131 6.14 5.73 -4.99
N ILE A 132 5.54 4.98 -5.89
CA ILE A 132 4.12 5.11 -6.26
C ILE A 132 3.27 3.91 -5.83
N GLY A 133 3.90 2.80 -5.49
CA GLY A 133 3.20 1.58 -5.11
C GLY A 133 4.05 0.57 -4.36
N LEU A 134 3.37 -0.43 -3.80
CA LEU A 134 3.97 -1.58 -3.13
C LEU A 134 3.19 -2.84 -3.51
N ILE A 135 3.88 -3.86 -3.96
CA ILE A 135 3.34 -5.20 -4.25
C ILE A 135 3.90 -6.17 -3.22
N THR A 136 3.05 -7.03 -2.66
CA THR A 136 3.49 -8.10 -1.76
C THR A 136 3.10 -9.49 -2.30
N VAL A 137 3.80 -10.52 -1.84
CA VAL A 137 3.45 -11.93 -2.17
C VAL A 137 1.99 -12.21 -1.82
N LYS A 138 1.50 -11.70 -0.67
CA LYS A 138 0.10 -11.87 -0.24
C LYS A 138 -0.90 -11.27 -1.23
N ASP A 139 -0.57 -10.14 -1.85
CA ASP A 139 -1.45 -9.48 -2.81
C ASP A 139 -1.55 -10.30 -4.10
N ILE A 140 -0.44 -10.90 -4.54
CA ILE A 140 -0.42 -11.80 -5.70
C ILE A 140 -1.21 -13.08 -5.44
N GLU A 141 -1.06 -13.67 -4.25
CA GLU A 141 -1.81 -14.87 -3.86
C GLU A 141 -3.31 -14.60 -3.78
N LYS A 142 -3.72 -13.46 -3.22
CA LYS A 142 -5.13 -13.05 -3.18
C LYS A 142 -5.73 -12.89 -4.57
N ALA A 143 -5.02 -12.25 -5.49
CA ALA A 143 -5.46 -12.09 -6.87
C ALA A 143 -5.70 -13.43 -7.56
N LYS A 144 -4.88 -14.44 -7.27
CA LYS A 144 -5.03 -15.82 -7.77
C LYS A 144 -6.24 -16.54 -7.17
N ASN A 145 -6.52 -16.32 -5.89
CA ASN A 145 -7.60 -17.00 -5.16
C ASN A 145 -9.00 -16.48 -5.54
N HIS A 146 -9.10 -15.26 -6.11
CA HIS A 146 -10.36 -14.62 -6.46
C HIS A 146 -10.41 -14.13 -7.92
N PRO A 147 -10.24 -15.03 -8.93
CA PRO A 147 -10.14 -14.62 -10.33
C PRO A 147 -11.44 -14.01 -10.88
N MET A 148 -12.60 -14.32 -10.25
CA MET A 148 -13.93 -13.84 -10.65
C MET A 148 -14.38 -12.59 -9.88
N ALA A 149 -13.47 -11.93 -9.14
CA ALA A 149 -13.80 -10.70 -8.43
C ALA A 149 -14.13 -9.57 -9.42
N ALA A 150 -15.20 -8.83 -9.15
CA ALA A 150 -15.57 -7.66 -9.96
C ALA A 150 -14.59 -6.52 -9.72
N LYS A 151 -13.83 -6.12 -10.74
CA LYS A 151 -12.72 -5.15 -10.67
C LYS A 151 -12.95 -3.99 -11.63
N ASP A 152 -12.41 -2.84 -11.28
CA ASP A 152 -12.31 -1.69 -12.18
C ASP A 152 -11.11 -1.84 -13.15
N ASN A 153 -10.96 -0.88 -14.07
CA ASN A 153 -9.89 -0.90 -15.07
C ASN A 153 -8.47 -0.82 -14.47
N ALA A 154 -8.35 -0.41 -13.20
CA ALA A 154 -7.10 -0.41 -12.45
C ALA A 154 -6.89 -1.71 -11.63
N GLY A 155 -7.74 -2.72 -11.82
CA GLY A 155 -7.65 -4.00 -11.13
C GLY A 155 -8.12 -3.98 -9.66
N ARG A 156 -8.76 -2.89 -9.19
CA ARG A 156 -9.27 -2.75 -7.82
C ARG A 156 -10.69 -3.26 -7.73
N LEU A 157 -11.09 -3.84 -6.58
CA LEU A 157 -12.45 -4.27 -6.36
C LEU A 157 -13.47 -3.16 -6.64
N LEU A 158 -14.56 -3.52 -7.32
CA LEU A 158 -15.72 -2.66 -7.42
C LEU A 158 -16.43 -2.62 -6.06
N VAL A 159 -16.77 -1.41 -5.62
CA VAL A 159 -17.52 -1.15 -4.40
C VAL A 159 -18.52 -0.04 -4.67
N ALA A 160 -19.72 -0.17 -4.11
CA ALA A 160 -20.73 0.87 -4.13
C ALA A 160 -20.90 1.44 -2.71
N ALA A 161 -21.33 2.69 -2.63
CA ALA A 161 -21.72 3.34 -1.38
C ALA A 161 -23.21 3.68 -1.41
N ALA A 162 -23.93 3.34 -0.36
CA ALA A 162 -25.31 3.77 -0.20
C ALA A 162 -25.32 5.21 0.29
N THR A 163 -26.05 6.10 -0.42
CA THR A 163 -26.22 7.51 -0.03
C THR A 163 -27.68 7.85 0.22
N GLY A 164 -27.94 8.96 0.92
CA GLY A 164 -29.26 9.57 1.01
C GLY A 164 -29.58 10.40 -0.24
N ALA A 165 -30.86 10.64 -0.50
CA ALA A 165 -31.31 11.60 -1.51
C ALA A 165 -31.27 13.01 -0.90
N GLY A 166 -30.12 13.69 -0.97
CA GLY A 166 -29.97 15.04 -0.41
C GLY A 166 -28.55 15.61 -0.65
N PRO A 167 -28.26 16.85 -0.19
CA PRO A 167 -26.96 17.49 -0.38
C PRO A 167 -25.78 16.64 0.14
N GLU A 168 -25.95 15.95 1.25
CA GLU A 168 -24.93 15.05 1.83
C GLU A 168 -24.56 13.88 0.90
N GLY A 169 -25.52 13.40 0.07
CA GLY A 169 -25.27 12.37 -0.92
C GLY A 169 -24.44 12.84 -2.11
N GLN A 170 -24.44 14.15 -2.38
CA GLN A 170 -23.64 14.75 -3.46
C GLN A 170 -22.17 14.91 -3.07
N GLU A 171 -21.84 15.19 -1.82
CA GLU A 171 -20.45 15.24 -1.34
C GLU A 171 -19.72 13.90 -1.49
N LEU A 172 -20.42 12.80 -1.28
CA LEU A 172 -19.83 11.46 -1.44
C LEU A 172 -19.47 11.10 -2.88
N SER A 173 -20.11 11.72 -3.87
CA SER A 173 -19.82 11.46 -5.29
C SER A 173 -18.55 12.16 -5.79
N LEU A 174 -17.92 12.99 -4.96
CA LEU A 174 -16.69 13.74 -5.27
C LEU A 174 -15.41 13.14 -4.68
N ILE A 175 -15.52 12.03 -3.92
CA ILE A 175 -14.43 11.28 -3.31
C ILE A 175 -14.16 10.00 -4.12
#